data_bde379e50b363115e7b82df2d9359254
#
_entry.id   bde379e50b363115e7b82df2d9359254
#
_cell.length_a   1.000
_cell.length_b   1.000
_cell.length_c   1.000
_cell.angle_alpha   90.00
_cell.angle_beta   90.00
_cell.angle_gamma   90.00
#
_symmetry.space_group_name_H-M   'P 1'
#
loop_
_entity.id
_entity.type
_entity.pdbx_description
1 polymer ?
#
loop_
_entity_poly.entity_id
_entity_poly.type
_entity_poly.pdbx_seq_one_letter_code
_entity_poly.pdbx_strand_id
1 'polypeptide(L)'
;MNERDSSAGGSITGSRLDPWVDSYAQRAKNLSGSAIRALFAVASRPEVVSLAGGMPYVQALSMDHMADIAARVVRDRGPQALQYGSGQGDVTLREQILEITADVGVHAHPDDIIVTTGSQMALDLVTRTFCDPGDVVLVESPSYVGALGVFRSYECDVVHVAMDDDGLIPSALSEAIDAARSAGKTVKLIY
;
A
#
# COMPACT_ATOMS: atom_id res chain seq x y z
N MET A 1 23.42 -8.18 45.31
CA MET A 1 22.07 -8.05 45.85
C MET A 1 21.60 -6.67 45.40
N ASN A 2 20.96 -6.62 44.26
CA ASN A 2 20.36 -5.39 43.71
C ASN A 2 19.03 -5.79 43.10
N GLU A 3 18.00 -5.49 43.83
CA GLU A 3 16.60 -5.59 43.44
C GLU A 3 16.36 -4.58 42.30
N ARG A 4 15.95 -5.06 41.14
CA ARG A 4 15.37 -4.22 40.10
C ARG A 4 13.85 -4.28 40.23
N ASP A 5 13.34 -3.13 40.54
CA ASP A 5 11.93 -2.76 40.66
C ASP A 5 11.14 -3.19 39.43
N SER A 6 10.11 -3.98 39.66
CA SER A 6 9.19 -4.52 38.65
C SER A 6 7.88 -3.75 38.71
N SER A 7 7.80 -2.63 37.97
CA SER A 7 6.51 -1.97 37.73
C SER A 7 6.47 -1.24 36.39
N ALA A 8 6.14 -1.97 35.34
CA ALA A 8 5.46 -1.42 34.16
C ALA A 8 4.75 -2.54 33.42
N GLY A 9 3.50 -2.77 33.77
CA GLY A 9 2.60 -3.69 33.06
C GLY A 9 2.19 -3.09 31.72
N GLY A 10 2.91 -3.39 30.65
CA GLY A 10 2.51 -3.18 29.28
C GLY A 10 2.27 -4.55 28.63
N SER A 11 1.01 -4.87 28.32
CA SER A 11 0.64 -6.08 27.60
C SER A 11 1.27 -6.08 26.20
N ILE A 12 2.38 -6.79 26.05
CA ILE A 12 2.97 -7.07 24.74
C ILE A 12 2.41 -8.39 24.24
N THR A 13 1.43 -8.34 23.37
CA THR A 13 0.92 -9.50 22.62
C THR A 13 1.87 -9.83 21.47
N GLY A 14 3.05 -10.32 21.79
CA GLY A 14 4.03 -10.82 20.83
C GLY A 14 4.68 -12.07 21.40
N SER A 15 4.83 -13.12 20.59
CA SER A 15 5.39 -14.41 20.98
C SER A 15 6.91 -14.39 21.24
N ARG A 16 7.56 -13.22 21.14
CA ARG A 16 8.96 -12.96 21.53
C ARG A 16 9.09 -11.55 22.10
N LEU A 17 9.83 -11.44 23.20
CA LEU A 17 10.31 -10.13 23.68
C LEU A 17 11.22 -9.54 22.60
N ASP A 18 10.83 -8.39 22.07
CA ASP A 18 11.62 -7.67 21.10
C ASP A 18 12.62 -6.76 21.88
N PRO A 19 13.92 -7.07 21.86
CA PRO A 19 14.90 -6.28 22.59
C PRO A 19 15.10 -4.87 22.02
N TRP A 20 14.54 -4.56 20.85
CA TRP A 20 14.72 -3.31 20.13
C TRP A 20 13.53 -2.36 20.26
N VAL A 21 12.47 -2.73 21.00
CA VAL A 21 11.22 -1.97 21.09
C VAL A 21 11.44 -0.50 21.48
N ASP A 22 12.40 -0.25 22.36
CA ASP A 22 12.73 1.12 22.83
C ASP A 22 13.51 1.95 21.79
N SER A 23 14.08 1.28 20.78
CA SER A 23 14.84 1.91 19.69
C SER A 23 13.99 2.25 18.47
N TYR A 24 12.71 1.87 18.47
CA TYR A 24 11.83 2.13 17.35
C TYR A 24 11.54 3.62 17.16
N ALA A 25 11.49 4.04 15.91
CA ALA A 25 11.05 5.39 15.56
C ALA A 25 9.63 5.64 16.09
N GLN A 26 9.31 6.91 16.40
CA GLN A 26 7.99 7.28 16.93
C GLN A 26 6.84 6.79 16.04
N ARG A 27 6.97 6.94 14.72
CA ARG A 27 5.98 6.44 13.74
C ARG A 27 5.76 4.92 13.80
N ALA A 28 6.79 4.14 14.18
CA ALA A 28 6.69 2.69 14.30
C ALA A 28 5.89 2.25 15.52
N LYS A 29 5.80 3.08 16.57
CA LYS A 29 5.03 2.79 17.78
C LYS A 29 3.52 2.75 17.52
N ASN A 30 3.06 3.46 16.49
CA ASN A 30 1.65 3.52 16.06
C ASN A 30 1.31 2.43 15.02
N LEU A 31 2.29 1.63 14.57
CA LEU A 31 2.04 0.54 13.64
C LEU A 31 1.44 -0.65 14.39
N SER A 32 0.16 -0.88 14.21
CA SER A 32 -0.51 -2.11 14.64
C SER A 32 -0.37 -3.19 13.58
N GLY A 33 -0.28 -4.46 14.00
CA GLY A 33 -0.35 -5.58 13.07
C GLY A 33 -1.63 -5.51 12.24
N SER A 34 -1.52 -5.70 10.92
CA SER A 34 -2.68 -5.67 10.04
C SER A 34 -3.72 -6.70 10.47
N ALA A 35 -4.96 -6.27 10.72
CA ALA A 35 -6.10 -7.15 11.00
C ALA A 35 -6.31 -8.18 9.86
N ILE A 36 -5.98 -7.82 8.63
CA ILE A 36 -6.01 -8.73 7.46
C ILE A 36 -5.01 -9.88 7.62
N ARG A 37 -3.83 -9.66 8.23
CA ARG A 37 -2.86 -10.73 8.45
C ARG A 37 -3.41 -11.81 9.39
N ALA A 38 -4.19 -11.44 10.39
CA ALA A 38 -4.87 -12.39 11.27
C ALA A 38 -5.95 -13.16 10.51
N LEU A 39 -6.66 -12.50 9.59
CA LEU A 39 -7.66 -13.14 8.72
C LEU A 39 -7.03 -14.12 7.73
N PHE A 40 -5.85 -13.84 7.19
CA PHE A 40 -5.15 -14.77 6.28
C PHE A 40 -4.84 -16.11 6.92
N ALA A 41 -4.54 -16.17 8.20
CA ALA A 41 -4.30 -17.42 8.92
C ALA A 41 -5.55 -18.33 8.96
N VAL A 42 -6.74 -17.76 8.91
CA VAL A 42 -8.01 -18.49 8.82
C VAL A 42 -8.40 -18.74 7.36
N ALA A 43 -8.22 -17.73 6.50
CA ALA A 43 -8.58 -17.77 5.09
C ALA A 43 -7.78 -18.78 4.26
N SER A 44 -6.58 -19.15 4.74
CA SER A 44 -5.72 -20.15 4.08
C SER A 44 -6.08 -21.61 4.40
N ARG A 45 -7.07 -21.86 5.26
CA ARG A 45 -7.52 -23.21 5.55
C ARG A 45 -8.33 -23.79 4.38
N PRO A 46 -8.10 -25.05 3.97
CA PRO A 46 -8.74 -25.65 2.79
C PRO A 46 -10.28 -25.66 2.82
N GLU A 47 -10.85 -25.70 4.03
CA GLU A 47 -12.30 -25.72 4.26
C GLU A 47 -12.95 -24.34 4.25
N VAL A 48 -12.16 -23.25 4.15
CA VAL A 48 -12.65 -21.88 4.21
C VAL A 48 -12.71 -21.27 2.82
N VAL A 49 -13.90 -20.85 2.43
CA VAL A 49 -14.08 -19.97 1.25
C VAL A 49 -13.96 -18.53 1.72
N SER A 50 -12.84 -17.90 1.43
CA SER A 50 -12.57 -16.54 1.86
C SER A 50 -13.10 -15.53 0.85
N LEU A 51 -13.95 -14.60 1.33
CA LEU A 51 -14.37 -13.39 0.60
C LEU A 51 -13.60 -12.15 1.11
N ALA A 52 -12.62 -12.34 2.00
CA ALA A 52 -11.79 -11.27 2.56
C ALA A 52 -10.43 -11.18 1.83
N GLY A 53 -9.86 -9.99 1.80
CA GLY A 53 -8.49 -9.76 1.35
C GLY A 53 -8.28 -9.64 -0.16
N GLY A 54 -9.30 -9.86 -0.99
CA GLY A 54 -9.22 -9.65 -2.43
C GLY A 54 -8.15 -10.49 -3.15
N MET A 55 -7.91 -11.73 -2.71
CA MET A 55 -6.94 -12.61 -3.34
C MET A 55 -7.37 -12.99 -4.76
N PRO A 56 -6.53 -12.79 -5.79
CA PRO A 56 -6.85 -13.15 -7.16
C PRO A 56 -6.95 -14.67 -7.33
N TYR A 57 -7.82 -15.10 -8.24
CA TYR A 57 -7.93 -16.50 -8.64
C TYR A 57 -6.79 -16.86 -9.61
N VAL A 58 -5.61 -17.13 -9.05
CA VAL A 58 -4.38 -17.40 -9.81
C VAL A 58 -4.49 -18.65 -10.68
N GLN A 59 -5.34 -19.61 -10.29
CA GLN A 59 -5.59 -20.84 -11.08
C GLN A 59 -6.21 -20.59 -12.46
N ALA A 60 -6.80 -19.40 -12.68
CA ALA A 60 -7.28 -19.00 -14.01
C ALA A 60 -6.14 -18.66 -14.98
N LEU A 61 -4.94 -18.43 -14.47
CA LEU A 61 -3.76 -18.16 -15.30
C LEU A 61 -3.17 -19.47 -15.81
N SER A 62 -2.78 -19.49 -17.09
CA SER A 62 -2.03 -20.62 -17.66
C SER A 62 -0.61 -20.63 -17.10
N MET A 63 -0.33 -21.52 -16.12
CA MET A 63 0.99 -21.63 -15.51
C MET A 63 2.05 -22.08 -16.51
N ASP A 64 1.72 -22.96 -17.46
CA ASP A 64 2.63 -23.38 -18.51
C ASP A 64 3.05 -22.20 -19.40
N HIS A 65 2.07 -21.37 -19.79
CA HIS A 65 2.36 -20.17 -20.57
C HIS A 65 3.25 -19.17 -19.78
N MET A 66 2.99 -18.98 -18.50
CA MET A 66 3.82 -18.14 -17.62
C MET A 66 5.25 -18.67 -17.51
N ALA A 67 5.41 -19.99 -17.35
CA ALA A 67 6.71 -20.65 -17.31
C ALA A 67 7.48 -20.46 -18.62
N ASP A 68 6.81 -20.63 -19.77
CA ASP A 68 7.41 -20.44 -21.09
C ASP A 68 7.86 -18.99 -21.32
N ILE A 69 7.04 -18.00 -20.90
CA ILE A 69 7.41 -16.58 -20.97
C ILE A 69 8.66 -16.33 -20.10
N ALA A 70 8.67 -16.79 -18.87
CA ALA A 70 9.80 -16.59 -17.95
C ALA A 70 11.09 -17.23 -18.52
N ALA A 71 10.99 -18.47 -19.03
CA ALA A 71 12.11 -19.15 -19.65
C ALA A 71 12.64 -18.40 -20.89
N ARG A 72 11.75 -17.89 -21.73
CA ARG A 72 12.09 -17.09 -22.91
C ARG A 72 12.81 -15.79 -22.51
N VAL A 73 12.28 -15.04 -21.53
CA VAL A 73 12.89 -13.80 -21.05
C VAL A 73 14.33 -14.06 -20.55
N VAL A 74 14.52 -15.11 -19.75
CA VAL A 74 15.85 -15.45 -19.23
C VAL A 74 16.81 -15.89 -20.36
N ARG A 75 16.33 -16.67 -21.34
CA ARG A 75 17.13 -17.15 -22.46
C ARG A 75 17.54 -16.01 -23.40
N ASP A 76 16.61 -15.14 -23.75
CA ASP A 76 16.77 -14.16 -24.82
C ASP A 76 17.35 -12.83 -24.30
N ARG A 77 17.02 -12.46 -23.07
CA ARG A 77 17.35 -11.17 -22.44
C ARG A 77 17.94 -11.30 -21.03
N GLY A 78 18.38 -12.51 -20.62
CA GLY A 78 18.83 -12.79 -19.27
C GLY A 78 19.87 -11.81 -18.73
N PRO A 79 20.93 -11.48 -19.46
CA PRO A 79 21.92 -10.50 -19.00
C PRO A 79 21.34 -9.13 -18.66
N GLN A 80 20.32 -8.67 -19.39
CA GLN A 80 19.63 -7.39 -19.14
C GLN A 80 18.56 -7.54 -18.06
N ALA A 81 17.76 -8.61 -18.12
CA ALA A 81 16.62 -8.81 -17.23
C ALA A 81 17.03 -9.10 -15.78
N LEU A 82 18.23 -9.68 -15.57
CA LEU A 82 18.77 -10.05 -14.27
C LEU A 82 19.82 -9.07 -13.71
N GLN A 83 20.13 -8.01 -14.45
CA GLN A 83 21.09 -6.99 -14.05
C GLN A 83 20.37 -5.79 -13.41
N TYR A 84 21.13 -4.96 -12.71
CA TYR A 84 20.65 -3.66 -12.27
C TYR A 84 20.09 -2.86 -13.44
N GLY A 85 18.86 -2.37 -13.30
CA GLY A 85 18.16 -1.59 -14.31
C GLY A 85 17.94 -0.14 -13.90
N SER A 86 17.15 0.57 -14.70
CA SER A 86 16.65 1.90 -14.37
C SER A 86 15.76 1.86 -13.13
N GLY A 87 15.86 2.88 -12.27
CA GLY A 87 14.95 3.06 -11.15
C GLY A 87 13.48 3.24 -11.54
N GLN A 88 13.22 3.59 -12.81
CA GLN A 88 11.87 3.71 -13.36
C GLN A 88 11.30 2.37 -13.89
N GLY A 89 12.15 1.38 -14.10
CA GLY A 89 11.77 0.12 -14.75
C GLY A 89 12.16 0.04 -16.24
N ASP A 90 11.99 -1.14 -16.84
CA ASP A 90 12.30 -1.41 -18.23
C ASP A 90 11.48 -0.51 -19.16
N VAL A 91 12.16 0.13 -20.15
CA VAL A 91 11.51 1.09 -21.04
C VAL A 91 10.42 0.43 -21.90
N THR A 92 10.69 -0.78 -22.41
CA THR A 92 9.71 -1.53 -23.21
C THR A 92 8.46 -1.85 -22.41
N LEU A 93 8.61 -2.20 -21.12
CA LEU A 93 7.47 -2.42 -20.22
C LEU A 93 6.66 -1.13 -20.01
N ARG A 94 7.32 0.01 -19.85
CA ARG A 94 6.65 1.30 -19.68
C ARG A 94 5.89 1.72 -20.95
N GLU A 95 6.44 1.46 -22.14
CA GLU A 95 5.77 1.65 -23.43
C GLU A 95 4.52 0.76 -23.54
N GLN A 96 4.65 -0.54 -23.23
CA GLN A 96 3.52 -1.48 -23.24
C GLN A 96 2.42 -1.14 -22.24
N ILE A 97 2.77 -0.61 -21.08
CA ILE A 97 1.79 -0.10 -20.10
C ILE A 97 0.98 1.04 -20.73
N LEU A 98 1.62 1.96 -21.43
CA LEU A 98 0.92 3.06 -22.11
C LEU A 98 -0.01 2.58 -23.22
N GLU A 99 0.40 1.57 -24.01
CA GLU A 99 -0.46 0.95 -25.01
C GLU A 99 -1.75 0.39 -24.37
N ILE A 100 -1.64 -0.32 -23.26
CA ILE A 100 -2.79 -0.89 -22.55
C ILE A 100 -3.66 0.21 -21.91
N THR A 101 -3.06 1.21 -21.32
CA THR A 101 -3.79 2.27 -20.61
C THR A 101 -4.38 3.33 -21.55
N ALA A 102 -3.94 3.38 -22.80
CA ALA A 102 -4.55 4.25 -23.83
C ALA A 102 -6.04 3.92 -24.04
N ASP A 103 -6.44 2.66 -23.93
CA ASP A 103 -7.84 2.22 -24.07
C ASP A 103 -8.76 2.81 -22.99
N VAL A 104 -8.21 3.20 -21.85
CA VAL A 104 -8.94 3.88 -20.77
C VAL A 104 -8.64 5.38 -20.69
N GLY A 105 -8.06 5.94 -21.75
CA GLY A 105 -7.85 7.37 -21.91
C GLY A 105 -6.60 7.93 -21.23
N VAL A 106 -5.67 7.09 -20.79
CA VAL A 106 -4.37 7.53 -20.24
C VAL A 106 -3.37 7.71 -21.37
N HIS A 107 -2.99 8.95 -21.65
CA HIS A 107 -2.00 9.31 -22.66
C HIS A 107 -0.86 10.06 -21.97
N ALA A 108 0.33 9.46 -21.94
CA ALA A 108 1.50 10.00 -21.26
C ALA A 108 2.78 9.61 -22.02
N HIS A 109 3.92 10.12 -21.59
CA HIS A 109 5.23 9.70 -22.08
C HIS A 109 5.75 8.52 -21.24
N PRO A 110 6.56 7.59 -21.80
CA PRO A 110 7.16 6.51 -21.01
C PRO A 110 7.94 6.99 -19.76
N ASP A 111 8.50 8.21 -19.80
CA ASP A 111 9.21 8.77 -18.65
C ASP A 111 8.29 9.26 -17.52
N ASP A 112 6.99 9.34 -17.75
CA ASP A 112 5.99 9.64 -16.72
C ASP A 112 5.57 8.39 -15.93
N ILE A 113 6.10 7.21 -16.29
CA ILE A 113 5.77 5.93 -15.68
C ILE A 113 6.92 5.43 -14.82
N ILE A 114 6.58 4.99 -13.62
CA ILE A 114 7.48 4.25 -12.73
C ILE A 114 6.88 2.89 -12.42
N VAL A 115 7.63 1.83 -12.72
CA VAL A 115 7.25 0.45 -12.38
C VAL A 115 7.62 0.18 -10.92
N THR A 116 6.64 -0.23 -10.13
CA THR A 116 6.81 -0.51 -8.70
C THR A 116 6.60 -1.99 -8.40
N THR A 117 7.14 -2.45 -7.28
CA THR A 117 6.88 -3.81 -6.76
C THR A 117 5.49 -3.85 -6.10
N GLY A 118 4.47 -3.86 -6.95
CA GLY A 118 3.07 -3.80 -6.56
C GLY A 118 2.59 -2.41 -6.13
N SER A 119 1.27 -2.25 -6.02
CA SER A 119 0.61 -0.98 -5.68
C SER A 119 0.96 -0.46 -4.29
N GLN A 120 1.32 -1.34 -3.35
CA GLN A 120 1.72 -0.94 -2.00
C GLN A 120 2.97 -0.06 -2.02
N MET A 121 3.94 -0.38 -2.88
CA MET A 121 5.14 0.44 -3.07
C MET A 121 4.80 1.78 -3.74
N ALA A 122 3.86 1.80 -4.68
CA ALA A 122 3.40 3.05 -5.28
C ALA A 122 2.76 3.98 -4.24
N LEU A 123 1.88 3.45 -3.39
CA LEU A 123 1.27 4.19 -2.28
C LEU A 123 2.32 4.74 -1.31
N ASP A 124 3.32 3.92 -0.95
CA ASP A 124 4.43 4.34 -0.08
C ASP A 124 5.22 5.50 -0.71
N LEU A 125 5.60 5.36 -1.99
CA LEU A 125 6.36 6.39 -2.70
C LEU A 125 5.59 7.71 -2.82
N VAL A 126 4.31 7.66 -3.19
CA VAL A 126 3.46 8.86 -3.30
C VAL A 126 3.32 9.53 -1.93
N THR A 127 2.98 8.77 -0.90
CA THR A 127 2.80 9.33 0.44
C THR A 127 4.09 9.96 0.94
N ARG A 128 5.21 9.26 0.82
CA ARG A 128 6.53 9.75 1.24
C ARG A 128 6.97 11.01 0.50
N THR A 129 6.56 11.16 -0.77
CA THR A 129 6.98 12.29 -1.61
C THR A 129 6.15 13.54 -1.35
N PHE A 130 4.85 13.38 -1.04
CA PHE A 130 3.92 14.50 -1.01
C PHE A 130 3.40 14.85 0.38
N CYS A 131 3.53 13.97 1.38
CA CYS A 131 2.95 14.19 2.69
C CYS A 131 3.98 14.37 3.78
N ASP A 132 3.77 15.37 4.60
CA ASP A 132 4.43 15.57 5.89
C ASP A 132 3.55 15.07 7.05
N PRO A 133 4.11 14.79 8.24
CA PRO A 133 3.32 14.46 9.44
C PRO A 133 2.25 15.51 9.73
N GLY A 134 0.98 15.06 9.88
CA GLY A 134 -0.18 15.92 10.13
C GLY A 134 -0.88 16.45 8.87
N ASP A 135 -0.33 16.22 7.69
CA ASP A 135 -1.06 16.49 6.43
C ASP A 135 -2.28 15.58 6.29
N VAL A 136 -3.34 16.11 5.70
CA VAL A 136 -4.60 15.39 5.54
C VAL A 136 -4.62 14.57 4.26
N VAL A 137 -4.97 13.31 4.41
CA VAL A 137 -5.36 12.41 3.30
C VAL A 137 -6.84 12.12 3.41
N LEU A 138 -7.62 12.57 2.43
CA LEU A 138 -9.04 12.26 2.32
C LEU A 138 -9.19 10.89 1.66
N VAL A 139 -9.97 10.01 2.27
CA VAL A 139 -10.15 8.64 1.78
C VAL A 139 -11.63 8.29 1.70
N GLU A 140 -12.01 7.51 0.71
CA GLU A 140 -13.35 6.94 0.64
C GLU A 140 -13.65 6.07 1.86
N SER A 141 -14.93 5.95 2.22
CA SER A 141 -15.36 5.11 3.36
C SER A 141 -16.46 4.15 2.92
N PRO A 142 -16.16 2.84 2.85
CA PRO A 142 -14.94 2.13 3.27
C PRO A 142 -13.75 2.28 2.31
N SER A 143 -12.51 2.09 2.83
CA SER A 143 -11.27 2.16 2.06
C SER A 143 -10.40 0.90 2.20
N TYR A 144 -9.45 0.75 1.28
CA TYR A 144 -8.46 -0.31 1.34
C TYR A 144 -7.53 -0.14 2.55
N VAL A 145 -7.55 -1.13 3.45
CA VAL A 145 -6.79 -1.07 4.71
C VAL A 145 -5.28 -0.99 4.53
N GLY A 146 -4.74 -1.52 3.41
CA GLY A 146 -3.32 -1.40 3.09
C GLY A 146 -2.90 0.05 2.85
N ALA A 147 -3.72 0.83 2.14
CA ALA A 147 -3.50 2.25 1.93
C ALA A 147 -3.57 3.04 3.25
N LEU A 148 -4.59 2.76 4.08
CA LEU A 148 -4.72 3.37 5.40
C LEU A 148 -3.49 3.12 6.28
N GLY A 149 -2.91 1.92 6.19
CA GLY A 149 -1.68 1.55 6.88
C GLY A 149 -0.48 2.40 6.43
N VAL A 150 -0.35 2.64 5.12
CA VAL A 150 0.71 3.51 4.58
C VAL A 150 0.54 4.93 5.08
N PHE A 151 -0.63 5.54 4.90
CA PHE A 151 -0.86 6.93 5.32
C PHE A 151 -0.56 7.15 6.80
N ARG A 152 -1.01 6.23 7.67
CA ARG A 152 -0.71 6.28 9.11
C ARG A 152 0.77 6.09 9.42
N SER A 153 1.51 5.32 8.62
CA SER A 153 2.95 5.12 8.83
C SER A 153 3.77 6.39 8.56
N TYR A 154 3.21 7.30 7.77
CA TYR A 154 3.76 8.64 7.53
C TYR A 154 3.12 9.71 8.44
N GLU A 155 2.39 9.29 9.47
CA GLU A 155 1.74 10.19 10.44
C GLU A 155 0.77 11.18 9.81
N CYS A 156 0.17 10.79 8.65
CA CYS A 156 -0.88 11.58 8.01
C CYS A 156 -2.19 11.50 8.81
N ASP A 157 -2.95 12.59 8.79
CA ASP A 157 -4.33 12.63 9.29
C ASP A 157 -5.27 12.06 8.23
N VAL A 158 -5.75 10.85 8.47
CA VAL A 158 -6.69 10.17 7.57
C VAL A 158 -8.12 10.61 7.89
N VAL A 159 -8.78 11.25 6.94
CA VAL A 159 -10.18 11.72 7.05
C VAL A 159 -11.05 10.93 6.09
N HIS A 160 -12.05 10.24 6.61
CA HIS A 160 -12.98 9.45 5.83
C HIS A 160 -14.08 10.32 5.23
N VAL A 161 -14.30 10.18 3.92
CA VAL A 161 -15.34 10.87 3.15
C VAL A 161 -16.43 9.87 2.79
N ALA A 162 -17.68 10.26 2.94
CA ALA A 162 -18.82 9.40 2.65
C ALA A 162 -18.92 9.03 1.17
N MET A 163 -19.43 7.82 0.92
CA MET A 163 -19.71 7.28 -0.42
C MET A 163 -21.19 6.91 -0.54
N ASP A 164 -21.65 6.81 -1.76
CA ASP A 164 -22.90 6.18 -2.17
C ASP A 164 -22.62 5.07 -3.22
N ASP A 165 -23.65 4.62 -3.91
CA ASP A 165 -23.53 3.56 -4.92
C ASP A 165 -22.75 4.00 -6.17
N ASP A 166 -22.59 5.30 -6.39
CA ASP A 166 -21.84 5.89 -7.51
C ASP A 166 -20.38 6.24 -7.11
N GLY A 167 -20.00 6.08 -5.85
CA GLY A 167 -18.68 6.35 -5.31
C GLY A 167 -18.64 7.49 -4.30
N LEU A 168 -17.54 8.23 -4.27
CA LEU A 168 -17.32 9.33 -3.35
C LEU A 168 -18.31 10.47 -3.59
N ILE A 169 -19.02 10.91 -2.54
CA ILE A 169 -20.00 12.00 -2.61
C ILE A 169 -19.29 13.36 -2.72
N PRO A 170 -19.42 14.11 -3.84
CA PRO A 170 -18.70 15.36 -4.05
C PRO A 170 -18.96 16.45 -3.01
N SER A 171 -20.20 16.54 -2.48
CA SER A 171 -20.52 17.51 -1.43
C SER A 171 -19.81 17.18 -0.12
N ALA A 172 -19.77 15.90 0.27
CA ALA A 172 -19.04 15.44 1.45
C ALA A 172 -17.52 15.66 1.33
N LEU A 173 -16.97 15.50 0.10
CA LEU A 173 -15.58 15.83 -0.18
C LEU A 173 -15.31 17.34 0.02
N SER A 174 -16.17 18.19 -0.52
CA SER A 174 -16.05 19.65 -0.37
C SER A 174 -16.08 20.06 1.12
N GLU A 175 -17.03 19.53 1.88
CA GLU A 175 -17.14 19.77 3.31
C GLU A 175 -15.88 19.32 4.08
N ALA A 176 -15.34 18.16 3.75
CA ALA A 176 -14.11 17.63 4.38
C ALA A 176 -12.88 18.52 4.07
N ILE A 177 -12.77 19.03 2.83
CA ILE A 177 -11.72 19.97 2.44
C ILE A 177 -11.84 21.29 3.23
N ASP A 178 -13.05 21.84 3.32
CA ASP A 178 -13.29 23.11 4.01
C ASP A 178 -13.07 22.97 5.53
N ALA A 179 -13.45 21.84 6.11
CA ALA A 179 -13.17 21.53 7.51
C ALA A 179 -11.67 21.42 7.79
N ALA A 180 -10.91 20.74 6.94
CA ALA A 180 -9.47 20.62 7.07
C ALA A 180 -8.79 22.01 6.98
N ARG A 181 -9.17 22.81 5.99
CA ARG A 181 -8.66 24.19 5.82
C ARG A 181 -8.98 25.08 7.00
N SER A 182 -10.20 25.00 7.52
CA SER A 182 -10.64 25.78 8.69
C SER A 182 -9.86 25.40 9.96
N ALA A 183 -9.40 24.14 10.06
CA ALA A 183 -8.54 23.65 11.11
C ALA A 183 -7.04 23.99 10.89
N GLY A 184 -6.70 24.74 9.84
CA GLY A 184 -5.32 25.09 9.50
C GLY A 184 -4.50 23.93 8.95
N LYS A 185 -5.14 22.84 8.48
CA LYS A 185 -4.48 21.67 7.93
C LYS A 185 -4.40 21.71 6.42
N THR A 186 -3.39 21.05 5.86
CA THR A 186 -3.17 20.92 4.42
C THR A 186 -3.71 19.59 3.92
N VAL A 187 -4.64 19.63 2.96
CA VAL A 187 -5.07 18.43 2.24
C VAL A 187 -4.07 18.16 1.12
N LYS A 188 -3.45 16.98 1.14
CA LYS A 188 -2.41 16.59 0.18
C LYS A 188 -2.88 15.55 -0.82
N LEU A 189 -3.66 14.57 -0.38
CA LEU A 189 -4.10 13.47 -1.21
C LEU A 189 -5.61 13.24 -1.04
N ILE A 190 -6.22 12.75 -2.11
CA ILE A 190 -7.54 12.13 -2.14
C ILE A 190 -7.33 10.70 -2.66
N TYR A 191 -7.84 9.73 -1.92
CA TYR A 191 -7.71 8.31 -2.22
C TYR A 191 -9.08 7.63 -2.29
#